data_19a54a85a0d9ed50e28ba22624108302
#
_entry.id   19a54a85a0d9ed50e28ba22624108302
#
_cell.length_a   1.000
_cell.length_b   1.000
_cell.length_c   1.000
_cell.angle_alpha   90.00
_cell.angle_beta   90.00
_cell.angle_gamma   90.00
#
_symmetry.space_group_name_H-M   'P 1'
#
loop_
_entity.id
_entity.type
_entity.pdbx_description
1 polymer ?
#
loop_
_entity_poly.entity_id
_entity_poly.type
_entity_poly.pdbx_seq_one_letter_code
_entity_poly.pdbx_strand_id
1 'polypeptide(L)'
;MNGMKRTDYCGTLTKEKIGEEVVVAGWIQRQRDLGGLIFADLRDRSGIIQLAFDDTTEKEVFEKAAQLRSEFVVMAKGRVRMRSSVNTEIPTGDIEIEVTQLLILGASETPPFEILPETGVKEELRLKYRYLDLRRPPLQKNIMMRHKITKVTRDYFDENGFIEIETPTLIKSTPEGARDYLVPSRVHKGSFFALPQSPQLYKQLLMLSGFDRYMQIARCYRDEDLRADRQPEFTQIDVEMSFVEKEDVFKVAEGYVKRLFKEVLGVDVPTPLPRLTYTEAIESYGSDKPDTRFDMKIKDISDIAQNCGFGVFADTVKNGGTVRAVTAKGAAGVYTRKEIDKLTEEAKGIGAKGLAFIRWVDDEPNCSFAKFMTEDEMKAIYERTGAEKGDVVLIVADRKKTVLAVLGALRLTVAKRLDIIPDKYNFLWITEFPFFEYNEETGNWDAMHHPFTKPLDECIQYLDSDPEKVFADAYDLVLNGIELSSGSIRITDPELQKHMFEALGLSDEEAYRKFGFLTDAFRFGAPPHGGMGIGLDRLTMLMCGCDNLRDVLAFPKVSNSSELMSGAPSEVDAAQLKELSIGIIEK
;
A
#
# COMPACT_ATOMS: atom_id res chain seq x y z
N MET A 1 -10.73 28.82 -30.55
CA MET A 1 -9.28 28.56 -30.71
C MET A 1 -8.74 29.08 -32.06
N ASN A 2 -9.48 29.80 -32.81
CA ASN A 2 -9.08 30.45 -34.09
C ASN A 2 -8.25 29.56 -35.03
N GLY A 3 -8.57 28.28 -35.11
CA GLY A 3 -7.84 27.30 -35.93
C GLY A 3 -6.50 26.78 -35.37
N MET A 4 -5.97 27.36 -34.28
CA MET A 4 -4.77 26.85 -33.65
C MET A 4 -5.02 25.50 -32.97
N LYS A 5 -4.10 24.57 -33.16
CA LYS A 5 -4.06 23.25 -32.48
C LYS A 5 -2.69 23.07 -31.86
N ARG A 6 -2.62 22.52 -30.65
CA ARG A 6 -1.34 22.17 -30.04
C ARG A 6 -0.55 21.22 -30.93
N THR A 7 0.69 21.57 -31.22
CA THR A 7 1.65 20.72 -31.95
C THR A 7 2.56 19.97 -30.99
N ASP A 8 2.97 20.61 -29.90
CA ASP A 8 3.97 20.10 -28.98
C ASP A 8 3.54 20.31 -27.52
N TYR A 9 4.05 19.45 -26.62
CA TYR A 9 3.95 19.64 -25.18
C TYR A 9 5.12 20.49 -24.67
N CYS A 10 4.87 21.27 -23.62
CA CYS A 10 5.83 22.23 -23.07
C CYS A 10 7.17 21.60 -22.69
N GLY A 11 7.16 20.51 -21.92
CA GLY A 11 8.35 19.85 -21.40
C GLY A 11 9.04 18.90 -22.38
N THR A 12 8.46 18.68 -23.58
CA THR A 12 9.06 17.80 -24.59
C THR A 12 9.87 18.53 -25.65
N LEU A 13 9.84 19.86 -25.61
CA LEU A 13 10.63 20.68 -26.54
C LEU A 13 12.13 20.57 -26.22
N THR A 14 12.94 20.42 -27.27
CA THR A 14 14.40 20.32 -27.17
C THR A 14 15.08 21.34 -28.08
N LYS A 15 16.41 21.48 -27.97
CA LYS A 15 17.23 22.33 -28.88
C LYS A 15 17.09 21.97 -30.35
N GLU A 16 16.71 20.72 -30.65
CA GLU A 16 16.51 20.26 -32.02
C GLU A 16 15.37 21.00 -32.74
N LYS A 17 14.43 21.56 -31.95
CA LYS A 17 13.28 22.33 -32.42
C LYS A 17 13.60 23.81 -32.68
N ILE A 18 14.84 24.26 -32.47
CA ILE A 18 15.20 25.68 -32.68
C ILE A 18 14.96 26.08 -34.14
N GLY A 19 14.25 27.21 -34.31
CA GLY A 19 13.83 27.74 -35.62
C GLY A 19 12.49 27.20 -36.10
N GLU A 20 11.96 26.12 -35.50
CA GLU A 20 10.61 25.62 -35.84
C GLU A 20 9.51 26.48 -35.19
N GLU A 21 8.40 26.56 -35.87
CA GLU A 21 7.18 27.16 -35.35
C GLU A 21 6.36 26.08 -34.63
N VAL A 22 6.00 26.35 -33.36
CA VAL A 22 5.25 25.43 -32.49
C VAL A 22 4.02 26.12 -31.91
N VAL A 23 3.04 25.28 -31.54
CA VAL A 23 1.87 25.72 -30.77
C VAL A 23 1.82 24.92 -29.47
N VAL A 24 1.94 25.63 -28.35
CA VAL A 24 1.87 25.06 -26.99
C VAL A 24 0.63 25.57 -26.27
N ALA A 25 0.13 24.81 -25.31
CA ALA A 25 -1.02 25.22 -24.50
C ALA A 25 -0.89 24.67 -23.06
N GLY A 26 -1.31 25.45 -22.09
CA GLY A 26 -1.21 25.07 -20.68
C GLY A 26 -1.67 26.19 -19.75
N TRP A 27 -1.15 26.14 -18.55
CA TRP A 27 -1.41 27.11 -17.48
C TRP A 27 -0.18 27.99 -17.25
N ILE A 28 -0.39 29.31 -17.11
CA ILE A 28 0.68 30.23 -16.71
C ILE A 28 1.05 29.95 -15.26
N GLN A 29 2.28 29.53 -15.02
CA GLN A 29 2.78 29.35 -13.66
C GLN A 29 3.25 30.68 -13.05
N ARG A 30 4.00 31.47 -13.83
CA ARG A 30 4.55 32.74 -13.40
C ARG A 30 4.69 33.67 -14.60
N GLN A 31 4.44 34.95 -14.39
CA GLN A 31 4.73 36.02 -15.34
C GLN A 31 5.72 37.00 -14.72
N ARG A 32 6.64 37.55 -15.52
CA ARG A 32 7.62 38.57 -15.14
C ARG A 32 7.59 39.65 -16.21
N ASP A 33 7.24 40.85 -15.83
CA ASP A 33 7.28 42.07 -16.68
C ASP A 33 8.47 42.92 -16.30
N LEU A 34 9.36 43.16 -17.26
CA LEU A 34 10.59 43.93 -17.10
C LEU A 34 10.54 45.30 -17.85
N GLY A 35 9.34 45.79 -18.16
CA GLY A 35 9.15 47.10 -18.76
C GLY A 35 9.47 47.15 -20.26
N GLY A 36 8.97 46.25 -21.06
CA GLY A 36 9.21 46.14 -22.49
C GLY A 36 9.64 44.75 -22.93
N LEU A 37 9.83 43.87 -21.94
CA LEU A 37 10.14 42.48 -22.11
C LEU A 37 9.33 41.68 -21.09
N ILE A 38 8.45 40.80 -21.56
CA ILE A 38 7.62 39.95 -20.72
C ILE A 38 8.05 38.51 -20.91
N PHE A 39 8.26 37.81 -19.80
CA PHE A 39 8.42 36.36 -19.75
C PHE A 39 7.27 35.71 -19.02
N ALA A 40 6.73 34.62 -19.58
CA ALA A 40 5.72 33.80 -18.93
C ALA A 40 6.11 32.32 -18.96
N ASP A 41 6.15 31.69 -17.79
CA ASP A 41 6.41 30.26 -17.67
C ASP A 41 5.10 29.51 -17.90
N LEU A 42 4.99 28.81 -19.03
CA LEU A 42 3.82 27.99 -19.40
C LEU A 42 4.05 26.56 -18.96
N ARG A 43 3.13 26.02 -18.18
CA ARG A 43 3.16 24.65 -17.65
C ARG A 43 2.07 23.78 -18.26
N ASP A 44 2.44 22.58 -18.65
CA ASP A 44 1.52 21.49 -18.91
C ASP A 44 1.94 20.22 -18.16
N ARG A 45 1.32 19.08 -18.44
CA ARG A 45 1.63 17.80 -17.76
C ARG A 45 3.05 17.26 -18.03
N SER A 46 3.72 17.76 -19.05
CA SER A 46 5.07 17.31 -19.44
C SER A 46 6.18 18.15 -18.81
N GLY A 47 5.87 19.38 -18.40
CA GLY A 47 6.84 20.31 -17.85
C GLY A 47 6.51 21.77 -18.14
N ILE A 48 7.54 22.60 -18.16
CA ILE A 48 7.46 24.05 -18.29
C ILE A 48 8.27 24.48 -19.50
N ILE A 49 7.80 25.49 -20.24
CA ILE A 49 8.53 26.24 -21.25
C ILE A 49 8.36 27.73 -21.04
N GLN A 50 9.40 28.53 -21.23
CA GLN A 50 9.32 29.99 -21.18
C GLN A 50 8.72 30.52 -22.50
N LEU A 51 7.72 31.37 -22.37
CA LEU A 51 7.22 32.24 -23.44
C LEU A 51 7.90 33.59 -23.31
N ALA A 52 8.42 34.13 -24.42
CA ALA A 52 9.07 35.43 -24.47
C ALA A 52 8.30 36.40 -25.38
N PHE A 53 8.13 37.62 -24.90
CA PHE A 53 7.47 38.72 -25.61
C PHE A 53 8.39 39.92 -25.49
N ASP A 54 8.89 40.44 -26.60
CA ASP A 54 9.87 41.51 -26.67
C ASP A 54 9.41 42.61 -27.63
N ASP A 55 10.31 43.52 -27.99
CA ASP A 55 10.06 44.65 -28.88
C ASP A 55 9.69 44.25 -30.31
N THR A 56 9.94 43.02 -30.70
CA THR A 56 9.53 42.45 -31.99
C THR A 56 8.11 41.88 -31.96
N THR A 57 7.53 41.71 -30.79
CA THR A 57 6.18 41.16 -30.61
C THR A 57 5.11 42.16 -31.04
N GLU A 58 4.13 41.74 -31.82
CA GLU A 58 3.01 42.58 -32.21
C GLU A 58 2.32 43.19 -30.99
N LYS A 59 1.98 44.47 -31.04
CA LYS A 59 1.43 45.26 -29.93
C LYS A 59 0.22 44.60 -29.27
N GLU A 60 -0.71 44.06 -30.04
CA GLU A 60 -1.89 43.38 -29.51
C GLU A 60 -1.52 42.10 -28.71
N VAL A 61 -0.51 41.35 -29.16
CA VAL A 61 -0.02 40.14 -28.48
C VAL A 61 0.70 40.54 -27.19
N PHE A 62 1.52 41.62 -27.21
CA PHE A 62 2.23 42.14 -26.04
C PHE A 62 1.26 42.64 -24.97
N GLU A 63 0.20 43.39 -25.36
CA GLU A 63 -0.85 43.85 -24.46
C GLU A 63 -1.61 42.70 -23.80
N LYS A 64 -1.86 41.60 -24.53
CA LYS A 64 -2.43 40.37 -23.98
C LYS A 64 -1.47 39.68 -23.00
N ALA A 65 -0.17 39.67 -23.31
CA ALA A 65 0.85 39.09 -22.44
C ALA A 65 0.94 39.83 -21.10
N ALA A 66 0.78 41.17 -21.10
CA ALA A 66 0.77 42.01 -19.89
C ALA A 66 -0.42 41.67 -18.96
N GLN A 67 -1.51 41.14 -19.48
CA GLN A 67 -2.70 40.73 -18.72
C GLN A 67 -2.58 39.37 -18.06
N LEU A 68 -1.60 38.54 -18.44
CA LEU A 68 -1.44 37.22 -17.91
C LEU A 68 -1.29 37.20 -16.38
N ARG A 69 -1.89 36.23 -15.74
CA ARG A 69 -1.77 35.97 -14.30
C ARG A 69 -1.58 34.47 -14.08
N SER A 70 -1.15 34.10 -12.89
CA SER A 70 -0.99 32.71 -12.48
C SER A 70 -2.26 31.91 -12.75
N GLU A 71 -2.09 30.70 -13.26
CA GLU A 71 -3.13 29.73 -13.60
C GLU A 71 -4.08 30.16 -14.74
N PHE A 72 -3.80 31.26 -15.46
CA PHE A 72 -4.51 31.54 -16.72
C PHE A 72 -4.23 30.42 -17.72
N VAL A 73 -5.27 29.96 -18.40
CA VAL A 73 -5.17 28.97 -19.47
C VAL A 73 -4.91 29.65 -20.80
N VAL A 74 -3.80 29.35 -21.43
CA VAL A 74 -3.40 29.99 -22.68
C VAL A 74 -2.97 29.00 -23.74
N MET A 75 -3.04 29.45 -24.99
CA MET A 75 -2.42 28.82 -26.14
C MET A 75 -1.52 29.86 -26.82
N ALA A 76 -0.27 29.47 -27.03
CA ALA A 76 0.74 30.34 -27.63
C ALA A 76 1.32 29.68 -28.87
N LYS A 77 1.44 30.43 -29.96
CA LYS A 77 2.13 30.05 -31.17
C LYS A 77 3.38 30.92 -31.31
N GLY A 78 4.50 30.33 -31.67
CA GLY A 78 5.74 31.06 -31.83
C GLY A 78 6.89 30.18 -32.29
N ARG A 79 8.06 30.80 -32.42
CA ARG A 79 9.28 30.13 -32.85
C ARG A 79 10.14 29.74 -31.66
N VAL A 80 10.66 28.52 -31.65
CA VAL A 80 11.60 28.07 -30.64
C VAL A 80 12.95 28.73 -30.88
N ARG A 81 13.54 29.36 -29.84
CA ARG A 81 14.87 29.96 -29.90
C ARG A 81 15.68 29.66 -28.65
N MET A 82 17.00 29.91 -28.71
CA MET A 82 17.86 29.86 -27.51
C MET A 82 17.49 30.99 -26.55
N ARG A 83 17.51 30.69 -25.25
CA ARG A 83 17.40 31.73 -24.21
C ARG A 83 18.69 32.52 -24.11
N SER A 84 18.57 33.80 -23.83
CA SER A 84 19.71 34.68 -23.50
C SER A 84 20.36 34.31 -22.16
N SER A 85 19.57 33.77 -21.21
CA SER A 85 20.04 33.30 -19.91
C SER A 85 19.48 31.91 -19.65
N VAL A 86 20.35 30.90 -19.57
CA VAL A 86 19.99 29.52 -19.34
C VAL A 86 19.46 29.30 -17.92
N ASN A 87 18.37 28.56 -17.79
CA ASN A 87 17.83 28.11 -16.51
C ASN A 87 18.09 26.61 -16.33
N THR A 88 19.03 26.25 -15.47
CA THR A 88 19.41 24.86 -15.20
C THR A 88 18.42 24.07 -14.34
N GLU A 89 17.41 24.74 -13.78
CA GLU A 89 16.41 24.11 -12.89
C GLU A 89 15.31 23.36 -13.65
N ILE A 90 15.15 23.64 -14.94
CA ILE A 90 14.13 22.98 -15.78
C ILE A 90 14.77 22.36 -17.03
N PRO A 91 14.27 21.20 -17.50
CA PRO A 91 14.82 20.50 -18.67
C PRO A 91 14.85 21.34 -19.96
N THR A 92 13.88 22.24 -20.12
CA THR A 92 13.74 23.12 -21.29
C THR A 92 14.46 24.47 -21.11
N GLY A 93 15.26 24.60 -20.07
CA GLY A 93 15.85 25.89 -19.65
C GLY A 93 16.87 26.52 -20.57
N ASP A 94 17.31 25.81 -21.63
CA ASP A 94 18.16 26.34 -22.69
C ASP A 94 17.37 27.09 -23.79
N ILE A 95 16.07 26.84 -23.89
CA ILE A 95 15.22 27.32 -24.98
C ILE A 95 14.00 28.08 -24.45
N GLU A 96 13.45 28.92 -25.31
CA GLU A 96 12.19 29.65 -25.08
C GLU A 96 11.39 29.74 -26.38
N ILE A 97 10.12 30.14 -26.28
CA ILE A 97 9.29 30.40 -27.45
C ILE A 97 9.14 31.91 -27.62
N GLU A 98 9.65 32.45 -28.72
CA GLU A 98 9.34 33.81 -29.18
C GLU A 98 7.91 33.80 -29.74
N VAL A 99 6.98 34.43 -29.01
CA VAL A 99 5.54 34.30 -29.26
C VAL A 99 5.09 35.27 -30.34
N THR A 100 4.44 34.72 -31.36
CA THR A 100 3.81 35.50 -32.45
C THR A 100 2.30 35.61 -32.30
N GLN A 101 1.63 34.65 -31.64
CA GLN A 101 0.20 34.68 -31.38
C GLN A 101 -0.09 34.16 -29.97
N LEU A 102 -0.98 34.83 -29.25
CA LEU A 102 -1.40 34.46 -27.90
C LEU A 102 -2.92 34.49 -27.79
N LEU A 103 -3.50 33.38 -27.31
CA LEU A 103 -4.91 33.28 -26.95
C LEU A 103 -5.05 33.00 -25.45
N ILE A 104 -5.77 33.84 -24.74
CA ILE A 104 -6.24 33.56 -23.38
C ILE A 104 -7.53 32.74 -23.53
N LEU A 105 -7.48 31.46 -23.16
CA LEU A 105 -8.60 30.54 -23.26
C LEU A 105 -9.48 30.55 -22.01
N GLY A 106 -8.89 30.91 -20.86
CA GLY A 106 -9.60 31.02 -19.60
C GLY A 106 -8.79 31.86 -18.61
N ALA A 107 -9.42 32.86 -18.03
CA ALA A 107 -8.88 33.58 -16.89
C ALA A 107 -9.04 32.75 -15.61
N SER A 108 -8.19 32.99 -14.65
CA SER A 108 -8.23 32.36 -13.32
C SER A 108 -8.36 33.43 -12.25
N GLU A 109 -9.15 33.15 -11.22
CA GLU A 109 -9.02 33.83 -9.95
C GLU A 109 -7.74 33.40 -9.25
N THR A 110 -7.31 34.12 -8.21
CA THR A 110 -6.16 33.72 -7.42
C THR A 110 -6.43 32.37 -6.74
N PRO A 111 -5.62 31.32 -7.02
CA PRO A 111 -5.83 30.03 -6.38
C PRO A 111 -5.67 30.10 -4.86
N PRO A 112 -6.33 29.21 -4.09
CA PRO A 112 -6.21 29.16 -2.63
C PRO A 112 -4.81 28.76 -2.15
N PHE A 113 -3.96 28.25 -3.02
CA PHE A 113 -2.54 27.95 -2.80
C PHE A 113 -1.78 27.92 -4.14
N GLU A 114 -0.48 28.12 -4.05
CA GLU A 114 0.41 28.06 -5.22
C GLU A 114 0.66 26.62 -5.68
N ILE A 115 0.74 26.42 -7.00
CA ILE A 115 1.01 25.12 -7.63
C ILE A 115 2.53 24.93 -7.71
N LEU A 116 3.12 24.48 -6.62
CA LEU A 116 4.56 24.26 -6.48
C LEU A 116 4.86 22.78 -6.17
N PRO A 117 6.06 22.27 -6.52
CA PRO A 117 6.48 20.92 -6.17
C PRO A 117 6.38 20.66 -4.66
N GLU A 118 6.93 21.55 -3.86
CA GLU A 118 6.86 21.51 -2.41
C GLU A 118 5.83 22.51 -1.89
N THR A 119 5.12 22.16 -0.82
CA THR A 119 4.12 23.04 -0.23
C THR A 119 3.95 22.76 1.26
N GLY A 120 3.83 23.83 2.05
CA GLY A 120 3.45 23.78 3.46
C GLY A 120 1.93 23.84 3.69
N VAL A 121 1.12 23.78 2.64
CA VAL A 121 -0.34 23.88 2.72
C VAL A 121 -0.91 22.60 3.33
N LYS A 122 -1.81 22.76 4.32
CA LYS A 122 -2.47 21.63 4.98
C LYS A 122 -3.19 20.74 3.97
N GLU A 123 -3.13 19.42 4.22
CA GLU A 123 -3.70 18.40 3.35
C GLU A 123 -5.20 18.63 3.11
N GLU A 124 -5.96 19.00 4.12
CA GLU A 124 -7.41 19.24 4.00
C GLU A 124 -7.74 20.31 2.94
N LEU A 125 -7.01 21.43 2.90
CA LEU A 125 -7.21 22.45 1.88
C LEU A 125 -6.84 21.95 0.49
N ARG A 126 -5.76 21.18 0.38
CA ARG A 126 -5.34 20.56 -0.89
C ARG A 126 -6.35 19.54 -1.39
N LEU A 127 -6.94 18.73 -0.51
CA LEU A 127 -7.96 17.76 -0.86
C LEU A 127 -9.30 18.44 -1.22
N LYS A 128 -9.64 19.55 -0.58
CA LYS A 128 -10.82 20.34 -0.97
C LYS A 128 -10.71 20.90 -2.40
N TYR A 129 -9.52 21.33 -2.78
CA TYR A 129 -9.23 21.81 -4.14
C TYR A 129 -8.35 20.80 -4.90
N ARG A 130 -8.71 19.52 -4.85
CA ARG A 130 -7.88 18.43 -5.36
C ARG A 130 -7.50 18.58 -6.82
N TYR A 131 -8.37 19.13 -7.65
CA TYR A 131 -8.08 19.43 -9.06
C TYR A 131 -6.95 20.46 -9.24
N LEU A 132 -6.69 21.34 -8.28
CA LEU A 132 -5.52 22.23 -8.27
C LEU A 132 -4.29 21.49 -7.74
N ASP A 133 -4.43 20.74 -6.67
CA ASP A 133 -3.34 19.94 -6.09
C ASP A 133 -2.78 18.94 -7.12
N LEU A 134 -3.65 18.33 -7.94
CA LEU A 134 -3.27 17.43 -9.04
C LEU A 134 -2.47 18.13 -10.17
N ARG A 135 -2.42 19.46 -10.22
CA ARG A 135 -1.53 20.18 -11.13
C ARG A 135 -0.07 20.19 -10.65
N ARG A 136 0.18 19.85 -9.40
CA ARG A 136 1.54 19.81 -8.83
C ARG A 136 2.35 18.66 -9.44
N PRO A 137 3.60 18.90 -9.85
CA PRO A 137 4.45 17.91 -10.53
C PRO A 137 4.58 16.57 -9.78
N PRO A 138 4.77 16.53 -8.43
CA PRO A 138 4.89 15.24 -7.73
C PRO A 138 3.64 14.37 -7.86
N LEU A 139 2.43 14.94 -7.72
CA LEU A 139 1.18 14.19 -7.85
C LEU A 139 0.92 13.74 -9.29
N GLN A 140 1.22 14.60 -10.28
CA GLN A 140 1.14 14.21 -11.70
C GLN A 140 2.09 13.04 -12.00
N LYS A 141 3.33 13.11 -11.50
CA LYS A 141 4.30 12.01 -11.64
C LYS A 141 3.77 10.71 -11.06
N ASN A 142 3.17 10.75 -9.87
CA ASN A 142 2.62 9.56 -9.22
C ASN A 142 1.46 8.96 -10.01
N ILE A 143 0.53 9.77 -10.51
CA ILE A 143 -0.59 9.29 -11.34
C ILE A 143 -0.09 8.73 -12.69
N MET A 144 0.90 9.37 -13.31
CA MET A 144 1.53 8.84 -14.53
C MET A 144 2.29 7.55 -14.26
N MET A 145 2.94 7.42 -13.10
CA MET A 145 3.56 6.17 -12.65
C MET A 145 2.53 5.05 -12.53
N ARG A 146 1.40 5.31 -11.87
CA ARG A 146 0.27 4.37 -11.77
C ARG A 146 -0.20 3.90 -13.15
N HIS A 147 -0.35 4.82 -14.10
CA HIS A 147 -0.71 4.48 -15.48
C HIS A 147 0.33 3.55 -16.13
N LYS A 148 1.62 3.84 -15.95
CA LYS A 148 2.72 2.99 -16.49
C LYS A 148 2.72 1.59 -15.86
N ILE A 149 2.54 1.51 -14.54
CA ILE A 149 2.38 0.24 -13.83
C ILE A 149 1.22 -0.58 -14.44
N THR A 150 0.05 0.04 -14.57
CA THR A 150 -1.15 -0.60 -15.14
C THR A 150 -0.91 -1.12 -16.56
N LYS A 151 -0.21 -0.35 -17.39
CA LYS A 151 0.11 -0.78 -18.75
C LYS A 151 1.03 -2.01 -18.75
N VAL A 152 2.14 -1.97 -18.02
CA VAL A 152 3.07 -3.10 -17.92
C VAL A 152 2.39 -4.33 -17.33
N THR A 153 1.48 -4.15 -16.38
CA THR A 153 0.66 -5.22 -15.82
C THR A 153 -0.12 -5.95 -16.91
N ARG A 154 -0.89 -5.20 -17.72
CA ARG A 154 -1.67 -5.81 -18.81
C ARG A 154 -0.79 -6.49 -19.84
N ASP A 155 0.28 -5.84 -20.26
CA ASP A 155 1.24 -6.40 -21.23
C ASP A 155 1.83 -7.73 -20.70
N TYR A 156 2.24 -7.79 -19.42
CA TYR A 156 2.79 -8.98 -18.82
C TYR A 156 1.80 -10.14 -18.76
N PHE A 157 0.60 -9.90 -18.25
CA PHE A 157 -0.38 -10.96 -18.08
C PHE A 157 -0.94 -11.45 -19.42
N ASP A 158 -1.16 -10.58 -20.40
CA ASP A 158 -1.56 -10.95 -21.77
C ASP A 158 -0.53 -11.87 -22.42
N GLU A 159 0.75 -11.50 -22.40
CA GLU A 159 1.86 -12.31 -22.93
C GLU A 159 2.03 -13.66 -22.22
N ASN A 160 1.54 -13.79 -20.98
CA ASN A 160 1.52 -15.05 -20.22
C ASN A 160 0.20 -15.82 -20.35
N GLY A 161 -0.66 -15.43 -21.29
CA GLY A 161 -1.91 -16.14 -21.63
C GLY A 161 -3.06 -15.90 -20.66
N PHE A 162 -3.03 -14.81 -19.88
CA PHE A 162 -4.16 -14.40 -19.05
C PHE A 162 -5.15 -13.60 -19.87
N ILE A 163 -6.44 -13.79 -19.58
CA ILE A 163 -7.54 -13.07 -20.18
C ILE A 163 -8.07 -12.07 -19.16
N GLU A 164 -8.11 -10.77 -19.53
CA GLU A 164 -8.74 -9.75 -18.68
C GLU A 164 -10.26 -9.87 -18.79
N ILE A 165 -10.93 -10.23 -17.69
CA ILE A 165 -12.39 -10.42 -17.66
C ILE A 165 -12.96 -9.57 -16.53
N GLU A 166 -13.91 -8.70 -16.86
CA GLU A 166 -14.65 -7.90 -15.87
C GLU A 166 -15.67 -8.75 -15.11
N THR A 167 -15.72 -8.57 -13.80
CA THR A 167 -16.70 -9.18 -12.92
C THR A 167 -17.71 -8.14 -12.45
N PRO A 168 -18.94 -8.54 -12.04
CA PRO A 168 -19.96 -7.60 -11.59
C PRO A 168 -19.53 -6.79 -10.37
N THR A 169 -19.92 -5.51 -10.34
CA THR A 169 -19.79 -4.64 -9.16
C THR A 169 -21.02 -4.68 -8.26
N LEU A 170 -22.21 -4.94 -8.82
CA LEU A 170 -23.44 -5.16 -8.06
C LEU A 170 -23.64 -6.65 -7.84
N ILE A 171 -23.20 -7.14 -6.67
CA ILE A 171 -23.21 -8.57 -6.34
C ILE A 171 -24.13 -8.87 -5.15
N LYS A 172 -24.28 -10.15 -4.83
CA LYS A 172 -24.90 -10.60 -3.60
C LYS A 172 -23.97 -10.32 -2.41
N SER A 173 -24.52 -9.90 -1.27
CA SER A 173 -23.74 -9.75 -0.04
C SER A 173 -23.16 -11.10 0.40
N THR A 174 -21.85 -11.17 0.43
CA THR A 174 -21.05 -12.34 0.82
C THR A 174 -19.84 -11.83 1.59
N PRO A 175 -20.00 -11.45 2.87
CA PRO A 175 -18.91 -10.86 3.65
C PRO A 175 -17.73 -11.82 3.78
N GLU A 176 -16.54 -11.33 3.39
CA GLU A 176 -15.27 -12.06 3.35
C GLU A 176 -14.27 -11.49 4.38
N GLY A 177 -14.77 -11.04 5.55
CA GLY A 177 -13.95 -10.48 6.62
C GLY A 177 -14.21 -9.01 6.92
N ALA A 178 -14.53 -8.18 5.92
CA ALA A 178 -14.92 -6.78 6.11
C ALA A 178 -16.45 -6.61 6.05
N ARG A 179 -16.95 -5.43 6.40
CA ARG A 179 -18.36 -5.06 6.16
C ARG A 179 -18.54 -4.67 4.70
N ASP A 180 -19.69 -5.07 4.13
CA ASP A 180 -20.08 -4.72 2.77
C ASP A 180 -20.69 -3.32 2.70
N TYR A 181 -20.41 -2.58 1.62
CA TYR A 181 -21.23 -1.45 1.21
C TYR A 181 -22.49 -1.97 0.51
N LEU A 182 -23.66 -1.59 1.02
CA LEU A 182 -24.95 -2.05 0.50
C LEU A 182 -25.56 -1.02 -0.46
N VAL A 183 -26.10 -1.50 -1.58
CA VAL A 183 -26.79 -0.70 -2.58
C VAL A 183 -28.23 -1.19 -2.69
N PRO A 184 -29.24 -0.37 -2.34
CA PRO A 184 -30.64 -0.81 -2.36
C PRO A 184 -31.14 -1.03 -3.79
N SER A 185 -31.97 -2.06 -3.99
CA SER A 185 -32.60 -2.35 -5.28
C SER A 185 -33.94 -1.64 -5.40
N ARG A 186 -34.11 -0.79 -6.41
CA ARG A 186 -35.37 -0.16 -6.74
C ARG A 186 -36.42 -1.19 -7.22
N VAL A 187 -35.98 -2.20 -7.97
CA VAL A 187 -36.86 -3.20 -8.57
C VAL A 187 -37.28 -4.26 -7.54
N HIS A 188 -36.38 -4.68 -6.69
CA HIS A 188 -36.63 -5.68 -5.64
C HIS A 188 -36.63 -4.99 -4.29
N LYS A 189 -37.80 -4.45 -3.90
CA LYS A 189 -37.98 -3.71 -2.65
C LYS A 189 -37.58 -4.57 -1.43
N GLY A 190 -36.79 -3.98 -0.53
CA GLY A 190 -36.26 -4.68 0.64
C GLY A 190 -35.06 -5.58 0.36
N SER A 191 -34.59 -5.66 -0.88
CA SER A 191 -33.37 -6.36 -1.27
C SER A 191 -32.26 -5.39 -1.62
N PHE A 192 -31.02 -5.82 -1.37
CA PHE A 192 -29.81 -5.02 -1.60
C PHE A 192 -28.81 -5.78 -2.44
N PHE A 193 -28.11 -5.07 -3.30
CA PHE A 193 -26.81 -5.50 -3.79
C PHE A 193 -25.74 -5.10 -2.77
N ALA A 194 -24.60 -5.77 -2.83
CA ALA A 194 -23.38 -5.36 -2.17
C ALA A 194 -22.32 -4.96 -3.19
N LEU A 195 -21.41 -4.05 -2.81
CA LEU A 195 -20.20 -3.78 -3.58
C LEU A 195 -19.13 -4.84 -3.22
N PRO A 196 -18.37 -5.37 -4.20
CA PRO A 196 -17.46 -6.50 -3.97
C PRO A 196 -16.26 -6.10 -3.12
N GLN A 197 -15.94 -6.90 -2.12
CA GLN A 197 -14.70 -6.79 -1.35
C GLN A 197 -13.48 -7.25 -2.17
N SER A 198 -13.71 -8.23 -3.05
CA SER A 198 -12.81 -8.73 -4.08
C SER A 198 -13.63 -9.52 -5.12
N PRO A 199 -13.08 -9.83 -6.30
CA PRO A 199 -13.75 -10.70 -7.28
C PRO A 199 -13.64 -12.21 -6.95
N GLN A 200 -13.33 -12.59 -5.70
CA GLN A 200 -12.97 -13.95 -5.28
C GLN A 200 -13.92 -15.04 -5.78
N LEU A 201 -15.22 -14.86 -5.60
CA LEU A 201 -16.20 -15.90 -5.99
C LEU A 201 -16.34 -16.02 -7.52
N TYR A 202 -16.28 -14.89 -8.21
CA TYR A 202 -16.43 -14.86 -9.66
C TYR A 202 -15.20 -15.40 -10.40
N LYS A 203 -13.98 -15.10 -9.91
CA LYS A 203 -12.76 -15.63 -10.53
C LYS A 203 -12.68 -17.16 -10.41
N GLN A 204 -13.15 -17.74 -9.30
CA GLN A 204 -13.26 -19.20 -9.17
C GLN A 204 -14.29 -19.76 -10.18
N LEU A 205 -15.46 -19.13 -10.35
CA LEU A 205 -16.42 -19.52 -11.38
C LEU A 205 -15.84 -19.43 -12.80
N LEU A 206 -14.95 -18.45 -13.07
CA LEU A 206 -14.25 -18.37 -14.36
C LEU A 206 -13.28 -19.54 -14.58
N MET A 207 -12.65 -20.05 -13.52
CA MET A 207 -11.84 -21.27 -13.61
C MET A 207 -12.71 -22.48 -13.98
N LEU A 208 -13.88 -22.62 -13.32
CA LEU A 208 -14.85 -23.66 -13.65
C LEU A 208 -15.45 -23.50 -15.06
N SER A 209 -15.41 -22.28 -15.58
CA SER A 209 -15.88 -21.98 -16.95
C SER A 209 -14.82 -22.26 -18.03
N GLY A 210 -13.63 -22.74 -17.65
CA GLY A 210 -12.57 -23.14 -18.59
C GLY A 210 -11.72 -22.01 -19.15
N PHE A 211 -11.66 -20.86 -18.46
CA PHE A 211 -10.79 -19.75 -18.90
C PHE A 211 -9.31 -19.91 -18.51
N ASP A 212 -8.98 -20.86 -17.67
CA ASP A 212 -7.65 -21.27 -17.22
C ASP A 212 -6.80 -20.19 -16.57
N ARG A 213 -6.71 -18.99 -17.14
CA ARG A 213 -5.91 -17.87 -16.64
C ARG A 213 -6.70 -16.58 -16.74
N TYR A 214 -7.13 -16.10 -15.60
CA TYR A 214 -7.87 -14.85 -15.43
C TYR A 214 -7.02 -13.77 -14.80
N MET A 215 -7.17 -12.55 -15.27
CA MET A 215 -6.74 -11.35 -14.57
C MET A 215 -7.79 -10.25 -14.65
N GLN A 216 -7.77 -9.33 -13.69
CA GLN A 216 -8.56 -8.11 -13.72
C GLN A 216 -7.89 -7.02 -12.91
N ILE A 217 -7.93 -5.78 -13.39
CA ILE A 217 -7.65 -4.61 -12.56
C ILE A 217 -8.96 -4.21 -11.90
N ALA A 218 -9.25 -4.85 -10.76
CA ALA A 218 -10.54 -4.83 -10.12
C ALA A 218 -10.68 -3.68 -9.11
N ARG A 219 -11.84 -3.00 -9.13
CA ARG A 219 -12.22 -2.08 -8.06
C ARG A 219 -12.86 -2.86 -6.92
N CYS A 220 -12.34 -2.68 -5.70
CA CYS A 220 -12.74 -3.36 -4.47
C CYS A 220 -13.21 -2.36 -3.44
N TYR A 221 -14.11 -2.79 -2.54
CA TYR A 221 -14.77 -1.93 -1.56
C TYR A 221 -14.82 -2.62 -0.21
N ARG A 222 -14.39 -1.94 0.86
CA ARG A 222 -14.45 -2.46 2.24
C ARG A 222 -14.84 -1.34 3.20
N ASP A 223 -15.88 -1.54 3.98
CA ASP A 223 -16.30 -0.61 5.03
C ASP A 223 -15.53 -0.91 6.31
N GLU A 224 -14.32 -0.39 6.38
CA GLU A 224 -13.38 -0.54 7.49
C GLU A 224 -12.83 0.81 7.94
N ASP A 225 -12.22 0.84 9.13
CA ASP A 225 -11.51 2.01 9.63
C ASP A 225 -10.31 2.36 8.74
N LEU A 226 -10.22 3.61 8.32
CA LEU A 226 -9.17 4.07 7.43
C LEU A 226 -7.85 4.34 8.15
N ARG A 227 -6.77 4.01 7.46
CA ARG A 227 -5.38 4.28 7.85
C ARG A 227 -4.64 4.93 6.68
N ALA A 228 -3.38 5.28 6.87
CA ALA A 228 -2.56 5.85 5.80
C ALA A 228 -2.44 4.93 4.57
N ASP A 229 -2.48 3.61 4.80
CA ASP A 229 -2.38 2.55 3.80
C ASP A 229 -3.71 1.84 3.50
N ARG A 230 -4.86 2.42 3.91
CA ARG A 230 -6.21 1.87 3.65
C ARG A 230 -7.16 2.94 3.15
N GLN A 231 -7.94 2.56 2.14
CA GLN A 231 -9.06 3.34 1.58
C GLN A 231 -10.31 2.47 1.53
N PRO A 232 -11.52 3.04 1.65
CA PRO A 232 -12.77 2.25 1.62
C PRO A 232 -13.05 1.68 0.22
N GLU A 233 -12.44 2.26 -0.79
CA GLU A 233 -12.41 1.77 -2.16
C GLU A 233 -10.97 1.78 -2.67
N PHE A 234 -10.52 0.67 -3.22
CA PHE A 234 -9.14 0.47 -3.68
C PHE A 234 -9.10 -0.39 -4.94
N THR A 235 -7.94 -0.53 -5.53
CA THR A 235 -7.76 -1.30 -6.76
C THR A 235 -6.79 -2.45 -6.53
N GLN A 236 -7.18 -3.64 -6.99
CA GLN A 236 -6.33 -4.83 -7.02
C GLN A 236 -6.01 -5.24 -8.46
N ILE A 237 -4.81 -5.74 -8.67
CA ILE A 237 -4.49 -6.62 -9.78
C ILE A 237 -4.85 -8.02 -9.27
N ASP A 238 -5.97 -8.54 -9.74
CA ASP A 238 -6.50 -9.81 -9.29
C ASP A 238 -6.27 -10.89 -10.34
N VAL A 239 -5.74 -12.04 -9.93
CA VAL A 239 -5.37 -13.14 -10.82
C VAL A 239 -5.81 -14.48 -10.27
N GLU A 240 -6.18 -15.40 -11.17
CA GLU A 240 -6.50 -16.79 -10.84
C GLU A 240 -6.08 -17.71 -12.00
N MET A 241 -5.63 -18.92 -11.66
CA MET A 241 -5.13 -19.91 -12.62
C MET A 241 -5.64 -21.29 -12.28
N SER A 242 -6.01 -22.08 -13.31
CA SER A 242 -6.38 -23.50 -13.20
C SER A 242 -5.17 -24.40 -13.41
N PHE A 243 -5.26 -25.64 -12.88
CA PHE A 243 -4.25 -26.70 -13.01
C PHE A 243 -2.88 -26.29 -12.50
N VAL A 244 -2.85 -25.63 -11.34
CA VAL A 244 -1.65 -25.09 -10.72
C VAL A 244 -1.50 -25.50 -9.26
N GLU A 245 -0.24 -25.51 -8.83
CA GLU A 245 0.19 -25.54 -7.43
C GLU A 245 0.76 -24.15 -7.05
N LYS A 246 1.05 -23.93 -5.76
CA LYS A 246 1.58 -22.63 -5.27
C LYS A 246 2.86 -22.19 -5.99
N GLU A 247 3.71 -23.14 -6.39
CA GLU A 247 4.96 -22.84 -7.12
C GLU A 247 4.71 -22.19 -8.48
N ASP A 248 3.63 -22.58 -9.16
CA ASP A 248 3.25 -21.97 -10.43
C ASP A 248 2.79 -20.53 -10.25
N VAL A 249 2.04 -20.27 -9.17
CA VAL A 249 1.63 -18.90 -8.80
C VAL A 249 2.84 -18.04 -8.48
N PHE A 250 3.79 -18.57 -7.69
CA PHE A 250 5.03 -17.86 -7.37
C PHE A 250 5.83 -17.52 -8.62
N LYS A 251 5.99 -18.46 -9.53
CA LYS A 251 6.71 -18.23 -10.79
C LYS A 251 6.10 -17.11 -11.62
N VAL A 252 4.78 -17.04 -11.71
CA VAL A 252 4.07 -15.98 -12.43
C VAL A 252 4.23 -14.64 -11.71
N ALA A 253 4.04 -14.61 -10.39
CA ALA A 253 4.17 -13.38 -9.60
C ALA A 253 5.61 -12.83 -9.59
N GLU A 254 6.61 -13.70 -9.44
CA GLU A 254 8.03 -13.33 -9.48
C GLU A 254 8.43 -12.78 -10.86
N GLY A 255 7.96 -13.42 -11.93
CA GLY A 255 8.15 -12.90 -13.29
C GLY A 255 7.52 -11.53 -13.49
N TYR A 256 6.33 -11.33 -12.94
CA TYR A 256 5.63 -10.05 -12.98
C TYR A 256 6.41 -8.93 -12.27
N VAL A 257 6.78 -9.13 -11.00
CA VAL A 257 7.49 -8.08 -10.24
C VAL A 257 8.86 -7.79 -10.84
N LYS A 258 9.56 -8.81 -11.32
CA LYS A 258 10.86 -8.66 -12.01
C LYS A 258 10.73 -7.76 -13.25
N ARG A 259 9.76 -8.04 -14.13
CA ARG A 259 9.51 -7.24 -15.33
C ARG A 259 9.05 -5.83 -14.98
N LEU A 260 8.10 -5.71 -14.07
CA LEU A 260 7.53 -4.43 -13.69
C LEU A 260 8.60 -3.46 -13.15
N PHE A 261 9.41 -3.92 -12.20
CA PHE A 261 10.45 -3.09 -11.58
C PHE A 261 11.54 -2.72 -12.58
N LYS A 262 11.90 -3.64 -13.48
CA LYS A 262 12.86 -3.36 -14.55
C LYS A 262 12.37 -2.32 -15.53
N GLU A 263 11.13 -2.46 -16.04
CA GLU A 263 10.60 -1.56 -17.07
C GLU A 263 10.20 -0.18 -16.52
N VAL A 264 9.72 -0.13 -15.27
CA VAL A 264 9.19 1.11 -14.69
C VAL A 264 10.27 1.91 -13.97
N LEU A 265 11.14 1.24 -13.20
CA LEU A 265 12.13 1.88 -12.34
C LEU A 265 13.57 1.62 -12.78
N GLY A 266 13.82 0.69 -13.70
CA GLY A 266 15.17 0.26 -14.08
C GLY A 266 15.84 -0.64 -13.03
N VAL A 267 15.09 -1.13 -12.04
CA VAL A 267 15.59 -1.94 -10.93
C VAL A 267 15.47 -3.43 -11.27
N ASP A 268 16.55 -4.17 -11.07
CA ASP A 268 16.54 -5.63 -11.20
C ASP A 268 16.11 -6.28 -9.88
N VAL A 269 15.05 -7.10 -9.93
CA VAL A 269 14.58 -7.91 -8.80
C VAL A 269 15.13 -9.32 -8.96
N PRO A 270 16.00 -9.80 -8.03
CA PRO A 270 16.53 -11.16 -8.09
C PRO A 270 15.42 -12.17 -7.78
N THR A 271 15.37 -13.25 -8.56
CA THR A 271 14.45 -14.38 -8.38
C THR A 271 15.24 -15.70 -8.39
N PRO A 272 14.80 -16.76 -7.69
CA PRO A 272 13.59 -16.82 -6.85
C PRO A 272 13.65 -15.92 -5.62
N LEU A 273 12.48 -15.45 -5.16
CA LEU A 273 12.38 -14.62 -3.96
C LEU A 273 12.61 -15.46 -2.70
N PRO A 274 13.19 -14.88 -1.63
CA PRO A 274 13.29 -15.53 -0.32
C PRO A 274 11.91 -15.94 0.22
N ARG A 275 11.88 -17.00 1.03
CA ARG A 275 10.67 -17.52 1.67
C ARG A 275 10.86 -17.64 3.15
N LEU A 276 9.83 -17.32 3.90
CA LEU A 276 9.71 -17.60 5.34
C LEU A 276 8.33 -18.22 5.58
N THR A 277 8.25 -19.16 6.50
CA THR A 277 6.95 -19.56 7.04
C THR A 277 6.39 -18.43 7.92
N TYR A 278 5.07 -18.40 8.11
CA TYR A 278 4.44 -17.48 9.06
C TYR A 278 5.09 -17.58 10.45
N THR A 279 5.31 -18.80 10.92
CA THR A 279 5.93 -19.04 12.22
C THR A 279 7.34 -18.44 12.29
N GLU A 280 8.18 -18.66 11.28
CA GLU A 280 9.54 -18.07 11.22
C GLU A 280 9.50 -16.54 11.19
N ALA A 281 8.56 -15.96 10.45
CA ALA A 281 8.41 -14.51 10.37
C ALA A 281 8.00 -13.90 11.72
N ILE A 282 6.99 -14.47 12.37
CA ILE A 282 6.50 -14.03 13.68
C ILE A 282 7.58 -14.21 14.76
N GLU A 283 8.21 -15.39 14.82
CA GLU A 283 9.24 -15.68 15.82
C GLU A 283 10.49 -14.81 15.68
N SER A 284 10.91 -14.54 14.45
CA SER A 284 12.14 -13.81 14.18
C SER A 284 11.97 -12.29 14.10
N TYR A 285 10.79 -11.80 13.74
CA TYR A 285 10.59 -10.38 13.44
C TYR A 285 9.37 -9.76 14.14
N GLY A 286 8.51 -10.56 14.77
CA GLY A 286 7.30 -10.12 15.44
C GLY A 286 6.22 -9.61 14.49
N SER A 287 6.24 -10.04 13.23
CA SER A 287 5.32 -9.61 12.18
C SER A 287 5.17 -10.66 11.08
N ASP A 288 3.98 -10.81 10.54
CA ASP A 288 3.63 -11.59 9.35
C ASP A 288 4.10 -10.92 8.03
N LYS A 289 4.56 -9.68 8.10
CA LYS A 289 5.09 -8.89 6.98
C LYS A 289 6.39 -8.19 7.39
N PRO A 290 7.47 -8.94 7.65
CA PRO A 290 8.70 -8.39 8.18
C PRO A 290 9.46 -7.54 7.16
N ASP A 291 10.00 -6.41 7.61
CA ASP A 291 11.03 -5.72 6.86
C ASP A 291 12.38 -6.40 7.11
N THR A 292 12.86 -7.13 6.11
CA THR A 292 14.12 -7.89 6.19
C THR A 292 15.29 -7.17 5.51
N ARG A 293 15.17 -5.86 5.23
CA ARG A 293 16.26 -5.05 4.67
C ARG A 293 17.42 -4.85 5.63
N PHE A 294 17.17 -4.99 6.93
CA PHE A 294 18.15 -4.87 8.01
C PHE A 294 18.03 -6.06 8.97
N ASP A 295 19.10 -6.36 9.66
CA ASP A 295 19.11 -7.39 10.71
C ASP A 295 18.32 -6.90 11.95
N MET A 296 18.49 -7.43 13.12
CA MET A 296 17.74 -7.26 14.38
C MET A 296 16.64 -8.32 14.57
N LYS A 297 17.01 -9.59 14.39
CA LYS A 297 16.09 -10.70 14.70
C LYS A 297 15.83 -10.80 16.20
N ILE A 298 14.59 -11.09 16.54
CA ILE A 298 14.18 -11.41 17.92
C ILE A 298 14.81 -12.73 18.33
N LYS A 299 15.40 -12.77 19.54
CA LYS A 299 16.02 -13.95 20.13
C LYS A 299 15.29 -14.36 21.40
N ASP A 300 14.95 -15.64 21.50
CA ASP A 300 14.37 -16.21 22.71
C ASP A 300 15.49 -16.46 23.74
N ILE A 301 15.30 -15.95 24.95
CA ILE A 301 16.17 -16.12 26.09
C ILE A 301 15.43 -16.69 27.30
N SER A 302 14.27 -17.28 27.10
CA SER A 302 13.40 -17.81 28.17
C SER A 302 14.05 -18.93 28.94
N ASP A 303 14.83 -19.78 28.28
CA ASP A 303 15.60 -20.87 28.90
C ASP A 303 16.66 -20.35 29.88
N ILE A 304 17.27 -19.20 29.61
CA ILE A 304 18.21 -18.52 30.50
C ILE A 304 17.44 -17.82 31.63
N ALA A 305 16.34 -17.18 31.30
CA ALA A 305 15.54 -16.35 32.18
C ALA A 305 14.75 -17.15 33.25
N GLN A 306 14.38 -18.40 32.98
CA GLN A 306 13.48 -19.21 33.82
C GLN A 306 14.00 -19.48 35.24
N ASN A 307 15.32 -19.55 35.44
CA ASN A 307 15.94 -19.88 36.71
C ASN A 307 16.72 -18.70 37.32
N CYS A 308 16.68 -17.52 36.70
CA CYS A 308 17.46 -16.37 37.17
C CYS A 308 16.84 -15.74 38.43
N GLY A 309 17.66 -14.98 39.16
CA GLY A 309 17.22 -14.26 40.37
C GLY A 309 16.35 -13.04 40.09
N PHE A 310 16.13 -12.63 38.81
CA PHE A 310 15.26 -11.52 38.46
C PHE A 310 13.81 -11.99 38.36
N GLY A 311 13.02 -11.78 39.40
CA GLY A 311 11.65 -12.29 39.54
C GLY A 311 10.74 -11.96 38.32
N VAL A 312 10.87 -10.77 37.71
CA VAL A 312 10.09 -10.41 36.55
C VAL A 312 10.28 -11.42 35.40
N PHE A 313 11.50 -11.89 35.17
CA PHE A 313 11.77 -12.85 34.12
C PHE A 313 11.35 -14.27 34.53
N ALA A 314 11.81 -14.73 35.70
CA ALA A 314 11.53 -16.08 36.19
C ALA A 314 10.03 -16.34 36.36
N ASP A 315 9.30 -15.40 36.96
CA ASP A 315 7.85 -15.51 37.15
C ASP A 315 7.08 -15.48 35.83
N THR A 316 7.52 -14.68 34.85
CA THR A 316 6.90 -14.64 33.50
C THR A 316 7.00 -16.02 32.85
N VAL A 317 8.18 -16.63 32.83
CA VAL A 317 8.38 -17.95 32.21
C VAL A 317 7.59 -19.03 32.96
N LYS A 318 7.65 -19.01 34.31
CA LYS A 318 6.91 -19.94 35.16
C LYS A 318 5.38 -19.89 34.93
N ASN A 319 4.86 -18.73 34.57
CA ASN A 319 3.43 -18.53 34.27
C ASN A 319 3.09 -18.72 32.77
N GLY A 320 3.95 -19.38 31.99
CA GLY A 320 3.72 -19.70 30.58
C GLY A 320 3.98 -18.54 29.60
N GLY A 321 4.59 -17.45 30.08
CA GLY A 321 5.08 -16.36 29.21
C GLY A 321 6.45 -16.64 28.62
N THR A 322 7.03 -15.65 27.92
CA THR A 322 8.35 -15.74 27.28
C THR A 322 9.18 -14.48 27.56
N VAL A 323 10.48 -14.62 27.55
CA VAL A 323 11.44 -13.52 27.64
C VAL A 323 12.27 -13.49 26.36
N ARG A 324 12.16 -12.40 25.61
CA ARG A 324 12.84 -12.27 24.33
C ARG A 324 13.56 -10.95 24.20
N ALA A 325 14.53 -10.91 23.31
CA ALA A 325 15.41 -9.78 23.14
C ALA A 325 15.61 -9.42 21.67
N VAL A 326 15.91 -8.16 21.41
CA VAL A 326 16.40 -7.65 20.13
C VAL A 326 17.63 -6.78 20.37
N THR A 327 18.68 -6.95 19.55
CA THR A 327 19.93 -6.20 19.66
C THR A 327 20.02 -5.12 18.61
N ALA A 328 20.19 -3.89 19.05
CA ALA A 328 20.50 -2.74 18.21
C ALA A 328 22.02 -2.52 18.20
N LYS A 329 22.66 -2.93 17.11
CA LYS A 329 24.10 -2.83 16.94
C LYS A 329 24.57 -1.36 16.86
N GLY A 330 25.64 -1.03 17.59
CA GLY A 330 26.22 0.32 17.61
C GLY A 330 25.34 1.42 18.23
N ALA A 331 24.23 1.05 18.88
CA ALA A 331 23.19 1.99 19.30
C ALA A 331 23.45 2.67 20.65
N ALA A 332 24.44 2.23 21.43
CA ALA A 332 24.65 2.70 22.80
C ALA A 332 24.95 4.21 22.90
N GLY A 333 25.56 4.79 21.87
CA GLY A 333 25.79 6.24 21.79
C GLY A 333 24.53 7.06 21.52
N VAL A 334 23.60 6.50 20.76
CA VAL A 334 22.34 7.16 20.36
C VAL A 334 21.26 6.99 21.42
N TYR A 335 21.11 5.80 21.97
CA TYR A 335 20.09 5.46 22.96
C TYR A 335 20.60 5.72 24.38
N THR A 336 20.55 6.98 24.80
CA THR A 336 20.75 7.36 26.20
C THR A 336 19.65 6.82 27.09
N ARG A 337 19.80 6.89 28.41
CA ARG A 337 18.75 6.49 29.37
C ARG A 337 17.39 7.13 29.05
N LYS A 338 17.37 8.44 28.77
CA LYS A 338 16.17 9.20 28.41
C LYS A 338 15.49 8.67 27.13
N GLU A 339 16.29 8.24 26.17
CA GLU A 339 15.76 7.68 24.92
C GLU A 339 15.20 6.27 25.10
N ILE A 340 15.82 5.46 25.98
CA ILE A 340 15.31 4.15 26.34
C ILE A 340 14.00 4.28 27.15
N ASP A 341 13.88 5.31 28.00
CA ASP A 341 12.64 5.59 28.72
C ASP A 341 11.48 5.90 27.73
N LYS A 342 11.74 6.58 26.61
CA LYS A 342 10.75 6.78 25.54
C LYS A 342 10.34 5.46 24.87
N LEU A 343 11.31 4.58 24.56
CA LEU A 343 11.02 3.25 24.04
C LEU A 343 10.21 2.42 25.04
N THR A 344 10.43 2.62 26.35
CA THR A 344 9.63 1.96 27.39
C THR A 344 8.17 2.42 27.36
N GLU A 345 7.91 3.70 27.17
CA GLU A 345 6.55 4.21 27.02
C GLU A 345 5.88 3.72 25.72
N GLU A 346 6.63 3.65 24.62
CA GLU A 346 6.16 3.05 23.38
C GLU A 346 5.80 1.57 23.58
N ALA A 347 6.67 0.79 24.23
CA ALA A 347 6.43 -0.61 24.56
C ALA A 347 5.16 -0.80 25.41
N LYS A 348 4.96 0.06 26.41
CA LYS A 348 3.74 0.06 27.24
C LYS A 348 2.49 0.41 26.42
N GLY A 349 2.60 1.36 25.51
CA GLY A 349 1.51 1.72 24.58
C GLY A 349 1.04 0.57 23.69
N ILE A 350 1.93 -0.39 23.40
CA ILE A 350 1.63 -1.62 22.65
C ILE A 350 1.08 -2.73 23.56
N GLY A 351 1.30 -2.65 24.87
CA GLY A 351 0.75 -3.57 25.86
C GLY A 351 1.79 -4.27 26.75
N ALA A 352 3.09 -3.96 26.64
CA ALA A 352 4.08 -4.51 27.56
C ALA A 352 3.96 -3.88 28.95
N LYS A 353 4.26 -4.67 30.00
CA LYS A 353 4.32 -4.16 31.38
C LYS A 353 5.55 -3.28 31.63
N GLY A 354 6.61 -3.45 30.84
CA GLY A 354 7.86 -2.72 30.92
C GLY A 354 8.86 -3.16 29.85
N LEU A 355 10.00 -2.47 29.81
CA LEU A 355 11.10 -2.75 28.92
C LEU A 355 12.38 -2.86 29.75
N ALA A 356 12.99 -4.04 29.78
CA ALA A 356 14.34 -4.21 30.31
C ALA A 356 15.37 -3.98 29.20
N PHE A 357 16.58 -3.59 29.59
CA PHE A 357 17.61 -3.29 28.60
C PHE A 357 19.03 -3.56 29.12
N ILE A 358 19.94 -3.77 28.19
CA ILE A 358 21.38 -3.74 28.41
C ILE A 358 21.93 -2.64 27.48
N ARG A 359 22.64 -1.68 28.04
CA ARG A 359 23.30 -0.62 27.26
C ARG A 359 24.81 -0.73 27.52
N TRP A 360 25.57 -1.05 26.48
CA TRP A 360 26.99 -1.36 26.63
C TRP A 360 27.87 -0.23 26.05
N VAL A 361 28.11 0.83 26.84
CA VAL A 361 28.95 1.99 26.43
C VAL A 361 30.40 1.80 26.80
N ASP A 362 30.66 1.51 28.07
CA ASP A 362 31.98 1.40 28.68
C ASP A 362 32.44 -0.06 28.79
N ASP A 363 33.44 -0.35 29.61
CA ASP A 363 33.94 -1.71 29.78
C ASP A 363 32.90 -2.62 30.46
N GLU A 364 32.01 -2.04 31.27
CA GLU A 364 30.90 -2.76 31.90
C GLU A 364 29.54 -2.32 31.31
N PRO A 365 28.65 -3.26 30.96
CA PRO A 365 27.33 -2.93 30.46
C PRO A 365 26.41 -2.36 31.56
N ASN A 366 25.71 -1.28 31.26
CA ASN A 366 24.67 -0.74 32.12
C ASN A 366 23.39 -1.57 31.98
N CYS A 367 23.02 -2.30 33.02
CA CYS A 367 21.87 -3.19 33.03
C CYS A 367 21.18 -3.12 34.40
N SER A 368 19.88 -2.79 34.43
CA SER A 368 19.12 -2.62 35.67
C SER A 368 18.85 -3.93 36.43
N PHE A 369 18.95 -5.06 35.77
CA PHE A 369 18.69 -6.38 36.34
C PHE A 369 19.95 -7.22 36.57
N ALA A 370 21.13 -6.74 36.18
CA ALA A 370 22.39 -7.50 36.29
C ALA A 370 22.66 -8.02 37.70
N LYS A 371 22.34 -7.26 38.75
CA LYS A 371 22.53 -7.65 40.15
C LYS A 371 21.71 -8.88 40.61
N PHE A 372 20.75 -9.30 39.80
CA PHE A 372 19.89 -10.46 40.03
C PHE A 372 20.27 -11.65 39.12
N MET A 373 21.30 -11.50 38.32
CA MET A 373 21.78 -12.52 37.39
C MET A 373 23.17 -12.97 37.80
N THR A 374 23.48 -14.22 37.53
CA THR A 374 24.85 -14.72 37.62
C THR A 374 25.70 -14.28 36.42
N GLU A 375 27.01 -14.33 36.53
CA GLU A 375 27.93 -14.01 35.41
C GLU A 375 27.70 -14.95 34.21
N ASP A 376 27.44 -16.23 34.47
CA ASP A 376 27.19 -17.22 33.43
C ASP A 376 25.85 -16.93 32.68
N GLU A 377 24.79 -16.54 33.38
CA GLU A 377 23.51 -16.15 32.78
C GLU A 377 23.67 -14.88 31.92
N MET A 378 24.38 -13.88 32.41
CA MET A 378 24.66 -12.66 31.65
C MET A 378 25.46 -12.97 30.39
N LYS A 379 26.48 -13.82 30.51
CA LYS A 379 27.30 -14.27 29.38
C LYS A 379 26.44 -15.02 28.36
N ALA A 380 25.57 -15.92 28.81
CA ALA A 380 24.67 -16.66 27.94
C ALA A 380 23.69 -15.72 27.17
N ILE A 381 23.21 -14.64 27.83
CA ILE A 381 22.40 -13.61 27.16
C ILE A 381 23.22 -12.90 26.06
N TYR A 382 24.47 -12.50 26.35
CA TYR A 382 25.31 -11.84 25.34
C TYR A 382 25.59 -12.76 24.14
N GLU A 383 25.93 -14.02 24.40
CA GLU A 383 26.16 -15.00 23.33
C GLU A 383 24.90 -15.24 22.50
N ARG A 384 23.71 -15.40 23.12
CA ARG A 384 22.43 -15.65 22.45
C ARG A 384 21.99 -14.44 21.62
N THR A 385 22.18 -13.23 22.15
CA THR A 385 21.80 -11.98 21.50
C THR A 385 22.88 -11.43 20.56
N GLY A 386 24.10 -11.96 20.65
CA GLY A 386 25.25 -11.47 19.91
C GLY A 386 25.65 -10.05 20.33
N ALA A 387 25.34 -9.63 21.57
CA ALA A 387 25.61 -8.28 22.05
C ALA A 387 27.09 -8.05 22.34
N GLU A 388 27.57 -6.89 21.91
CA GLU A 388 28.95 -6.44 22.08
C GLU A 388 29.01 -5.00 22.60
N LYS A 389 30.21 -4.54 22.97
CA LYS A 389 30.44 -3.15 23.37
C LYS A 389 30.01 -2.22 22.23
N GLY A 390 29.20 -1.22 22.56
CA GLY A 390 28.57 -0.30 21.62
C GLY A 390 27.09 -0.60 21.36
N ASP A 391 26.56 -1.75 21.77
CA ASP A 391 25.21 -2.19 21.48
C ASP A 391 24.18 -1.81 22.55
N VAL A 392 22.91 -1.87 22.16
CA VAL A 392 21.76 -1.85 23.09
C VAL A 392 20.93 -3.10 22.85
N VAL A 393 20.66 -3.85 23.93
CA VAL A 393 19.73 -4.97 23.92
C VAL A 393 18.43 -4.52 24.58
N LEU A 394 17.32 -4.68 23.90
CA LEU A 394 15.97 -4.42 24.41
C LEU A 394 15.32 -5.77 24.72
N ILE A 395 14.76 -5.92 25.93
CA ILE A 395 14.24 -7.19 26.44
C ILE A 395 12.81 -6.97 26.95
N VAL A 396 11.89 -7.82 26.50
CA VAL A 396 10.49 -7.84 26.95
C VAL A 396 10.17 -9.20 27.54
N ALA A 397 9.44 -9.19 28.67
CA ALA A 397 8.96 -10.36 29.39
C ALA A 397 7.44 -10.24 29.57
N ASP A 398 6.66 -11.05 28.87
CA ASP A 398 5.19 -11.07 28.93
C ASP A 398 4.63 -12.32 28.22
N ARG A 399 3.33 -12.35 27.92
CA ARG A 399 2.72 -13.33 27.01
C ARG A 399 3.39 -13.26 25.63
N LYS A 400 3.58 -14.41 24.98
CA LYS A 400 4.29 -14.52 23.70
C LYS A 400 3.79 -13.52 22.63
N LYS A 401 2.47 -13.41 22.43
CA LYS A 401 1.85 -12.48 21.47
C LYS A 401 2.25 -11.03 21.74
N THR A 402 2.21 -10.60 23.01
CA THR A 402 2.63 -9.25 23.43
C THR A 402 4.12 -9.00 23.18
N VAL A 403 4.97 -9.94 23.60
CA VAL A 403 6.44 -9.81 23.45
C VAL A 403 6.83 -9.63 21.98
N LEU A 404 6.28 -10.47 21.11
CA LEU A 404 6.57 -10.43 19.67
C LEU A 404 6.08 -9.14 19.03
N ALA A 405 4.85 -8.70 19.33
CA ALA A 405 4.29 -7.45 18.83
C ALA A 405 5.14 -6.22 19.26
N VAL A 406 5.53 -6.18 20.54
CA VAL A 406 6.34 -5.08 21.08
C VAL A 406 7.73 -5.04 20.46
N LEU A 407 8.45 -6.17 20.46
CA LEU A 407 9.79 -6.21 19.89
C LEU A 407 9.80 -6.01 18.38
N GLY A 408 8.77 -6.49 17.66
CA GLY A 408 8.58 -6.24 16.24
C GLY A 408 8.40 -4.76 15.92
N ALA A 409 7.64 -4.03 16.72
CA ALA A 409 7.47 -2.58 16.58
C ALA A 409 8.76 -1.82 16.96
N LEU A 410 9.37 -2.14 18.10
CA LEU A 410 10.58 -1.47 18.57
C LEU A 410 11.76 -1.64 17.61
N ARG A 411 11.90 -2.81 16.95
CA ARG A 411 12.96 -2.99 15.94
C ARG A 411 12.83 -2.01 14.78
N LEU A 412 11.62 -1.70 14.33
CA LEU A 412 11.35 -0.72 13.25
C LEU A 412 11.64 0.71 13.73
N THR A 413 11.15 1.09 14.91
CA THR A 413 11.42 2.41 15.53
C THR A 413 12.93 2.64 15.68
N VAL A 414 13.64 1.64 16.19
CA VAL A 414 15.10 1.71 16.39
C VAL A 414 15.84 1.79 15.07
N ALA A 415 15.49 0.96 14.09
CA ALA A 415 16.15 0.95 12.78
C ALA A 415 15.96 2.27 12.02
N LYS A 416 14.78 2.85 12.05
CA LYS A 416 14.51 4.19 11.48
C LYS A 416 15.37 5.26 12.15
N ARG A 417 15.45 5.27 13.47
CA ARG A 417 16.22 6.27 14.20
C ARG A 417 17.72 6.16 13.99
N LEU A 418 18.24 4.94 13.81
CA LEU A 418 19.64 4.67 13.52
C LEU A 418 20.00 4.87 12.03
N ASP A 419 18.99 5.12 11.18
CA ASP A 419 19.14 5.25 9.72
C ASP A 419 19.86 4.05 9.09
N ILE A 420 19.53 2.84 9.56
CA ILE A 420 20.15 1.58 9.09
C ILE A 420 19.30 0.81 8.07
N ILE A 421 18.15 1.36 7.69
CA ILE A 421 17.27 0.74 6.69
C ILE A 421 17.76 1.15 5.30
N PRO A 422 18.34 0.24 4.50
CA PRO A 422 18.84 0.61 3.18
C PRO A 422 17.71 0.96 2.22
N ASP A 423 17.97 1.93 1.34
CA ASP A 423 17.06 2.29 0.26
C ASP A 423 17.14 1.27 -0.88
N LYS A 424 16.40 0.18 -0.73
CA LYS A 424 16.28 -0.89 -1.72
C LYS A 424 14.91 -1.55 -1.65
N TYR A 425 14.51 -2.19 -2.74
CA TYR A 425 13.33 -3.04 -2.77
C TYR A 425 13.70 -4.47 -2.37
N ASN A 426 13.07 -4.98 -1.33
CA ASN A 426 13.32 -6.31 -0.79
C ASN A 426 12.02 -7.09 -0.69
N PHE A 427 11.85 -8.05 -1.59
CA PHE A 427 10.68 -8.93 -1.64
C PHE A 427 10.93 -10.22 -0.87
N LEU A 428 9.87 -10.76 -0.30
CA LEU A 428 9.85 -12.12 0.25
C LEU A 428 8.44 -12.70 0.24
N TRP A 429 8.35 -14.02 0.23
CA TRP A 429 7.12 -14.74 0.45
C TRP A 429 6.98 -15.12 1.93
N ILE A 430 5.76 -14.97 2.46
CA ILE A 430 5.34 -15.60 3.71
C ILE A 430 4.37 -16.72 3.34
N THR A 431 4.57 -17.90 3.90
CA THR A 431 3.80 -19.12 3.59
C THR A 431 3.35 -19.81 4.87
N GLU A 432 2.50 -20.82 4.73
CA GLU A 432 2.08 -21.66 5.85
C GLU A 432 1.44 -20.85 6.98
N PHE A 433 0.44 -20.06 6.64
CA PHE A 433 -0.33 -19.31 7.64
C PHE A 433 -1.16 -20.27 8.49
N PRO A 434 -1.37 -19.99 9.80
CA PRO A 434 -2.40 -20.67 10.56
C PRO A 434 -3.74 -20.53 9.84
N PHE A 435 -4.51 -21.62 9.79
CA PHE A 435 -5.82 -21.58 9.15
C PHE A 435 -6.85 -20.86 10.03
N PHE A 436 -6.76 -21.08 11.34
CA PHE A 436 -7.65 -20.55 12.35
C PHE A 436 -6.92 -19.63 13.33
N GLU A 437 -7.62 -18.61 13.83
CA GLU A 437 -7.24 -17.81 14.99
C GLU A 437 -8.33 -17.95 16.08
N TYR A 438 -7.91 -18.19 17.31
CA TYR A 438 -8.84 -18.27 18.43
C TYR A 438 -9.26 -16.86 18.85
N ASN A 439 -10.57 -16.62 18.84
CA ASN A 439 -11.18 -15.38 19.25
C ASN A 439 -11.53 -15.45 20.74
N GLU A 440 -10.75 -14.77 21.59
CA GLU A 440 -10.97 -14.76 23.04
C GLU A 440 -12.32 -14.13 23.46
N GLU A 441 -12.91 -13.23 22.63
CA GLU A 441 -14.17 -12.55 22.94
C GLU A 441 -15.38 -13.46 22.68
N THR A 442 -15.35 -14.22 21.60
CA THR A 442 -16.45 -15.11 21.20
C THR A 442 -16.28 -16.54 21.71
N GLY A 443 -15.05 -16.93 22.07
CA GLY A 443 -14.69 -18.30 22.44
C GLY A 443 -14.68 -19.28 21.27
N ASN A 444 -14.67 -18.79 20.03
CA ASN A 444 -14.71 -19.59 18.82
C ASN A 444 -13.40 -19.44 18.01
N TRP A 445 -13.24 -20.35 17.05
CA TRP A 445 -12.19 -20.27 16.04
C TRP A 445 -12.70 -19.50 14.82
N ASP A 446 -12.02 -18.43 14.45
CA ASP A 446 -12.28 -17.67 13.24
C ASP A 446 -11.25 -18.04 12.16
N ALA A 447 -11.64 -18.01 10.89
CA ALA A 447 -10.69 -18.20 9.80
C ALA A 447 -9.77 -16.97 9.65
N MET A 448 -8.48 -17.20 9.50
CA MET A 448 -7.52 -16.12 9.18
C MET A 448 -7.59 -15.69 7.72
N HIS A 449 -8.11 -16.54 6.85
CA HIS A 449 -8.30 -16.31 5.42
C HIS A 449 -9.75 -16.56 5.03
N HIS A 450 -10.09 -16.31 3.75
CA HIS A 450 -11.43 -16.61 3.26
C HIS A 450 -11.72 -18.13 3.28
N PRO A 451 -12.98 -18.56 3.41
CA PRO A 451 -13.34 -19.95 3.66
C PRO A 451 -13.07 -20.92 2.48
N PHE A 452 -12.63 -20.42 1.35
CA PHE A 452 -12.26 -21.22 0.16
C PHE A 452 -10.78 -21.54 0.07
N THR A 453 -9.98 -21.10 1.05
CA THR A 453 -8.55 -21.42 1.15
C THR A 453 -8.38 -22.91 1.47
N LYS A 454 -7.50 -23.59 0.74
CA LYS A 454 -7.20 -25.00 1.01
C LYS A 454 -6.30 -25.11 2.25
N PRO A 455 -6.61 -26.00 3.22
CA PRO A 455 -5.63 -26.39 4.23
C PRO A 455 -4.51 -27.22 3.58
N LEU A 456 -3.31 -27.21 4.16
CA LEU A 456 -2.25 -28.13 3.75
C LEU A 456 -2.72 -29.58 3.93
N ASP A 457 -2.42 -30.47 2.98
CA ASP A 457 -2.94 -31.84 2.95
C ASP A 457 -2.60 -32.62 4.22
N GLU A 458 -1.41 -32.41 4.77
CA GLU A 458 -0.95 -33.03 6.03
C GLU A 458 -1.70 -32.54 7.27
N CYS A 459 -2.38 -31.39 7.19
CA CYS A 459 -3.09 -30.77 8.30
C CYS A 459 -4.59 -31.11 8.35
N ILE A 460 -5.16 -31.65 7.26
CA ILE A 460 -6.61 -31.95 7.16
C ILE A 460 -7.09 -32.85 8.31
N GLN A 461 -6.27 -33.79 8.75
CA GLN A 461 -6.59 -34.69 9.85
C GLN A 461 -6.80 -34.01 11.21
N TYR A 462 -6.38 -32.75 11.37
CA TYR A 462 -6.49 -31.98 12.60
C TYR A 462 -7.70 -31.04 12.65
N LEU A 463 -8.49 -30.93 11.58
CA LEU A 463 -9.61 -30.00 11.48
C LEU A 463 -10.59 -30.08 12.66
N ASP A 464 -10.91 -31.31 13.11
CA ASP A 464 -11.86 -31.54 14.21
C ASP A 464 -11.18 -31.66 15.57
N SER A 465 -9.91 -32.01 15.62
CA SER A 465 -9.24 -32.41 16.88
C SER A 465 -8.32 -31.34 17.43
N ASP A 466 -7.67 -30.56 16.57
CA ASP A 466 -6.61 -29.61 16.98
C ASP A 466 -6.49 -28.48 15.95
N PRO A 467 -7.42 -27.49 15.95
CA PRO A 467 -7.42 -26.39 14.97
C PRO A 467 -6.13 -25.57 14.94
N GLU A 468 -5.37 -25.53 16.05
CA GLU A 468 -4.07 -24.83 16.11
C GLU A 468 -3.00 -25.46 15.19
N LYS A 469 -3.16 -26.72 14.82
CA LYS A 469 -2.25 -27.45 13.92
C LYS A 469 -2.66 -27.38 12.46
N VAL A 470 -3.74 -26.69 12.13
CA VAL A 470 -4.19 -26.54 10.76
C VAL A 470 -3.54 -25.32 10.13
N PHE A 471 -2.72 -25.55 9.10
CA PHE A 471 -2.09 -24.51 8.31
C PHE A 471 -2.74 -24.43 6.93
N ALA A 472 -2.82 -23.23 6.41
CA ALA A 472 -3.39 -22.91 5.11
C ALA A 472 -2.32 -22.99 3.99
N ASP A 473 -2.69 -23.47 2.82
CA ASP A 473 -1.91 -23.32 1.59
C ASP A 473 -2.11 -21.91 1.03
N ALA A 474 -1.79 -20.94 1.89
CA ALA A 474 -1.87 -19.52 1.65
C ALA A 474 -0.47 -18.89 1.65
N TYR A 475 -0.37 -17.75 0.96
CA TYR A 475 0.90 -17.06 0.77
C TYR A 475 0.67 -15.56 0.58
N ASP A 476 1.56 -14.76 1.20
CA ASP A 476 1.62 -13.32 1.04
C ASP A 476 2.94 -12.90 0.40
N LEU A 477 2.87 -11.99 -0.55
CA LEU A 477 4.05 -11.30 -1.08
C LEU A 477 4.27 -10.02 -0.29
N VAL A 478 5.41 -9.93 0.37
CA VAL A 478 5.80 -8.78 1.19
C VAL A 478 6.88 -7.98 0.46
N LEU A 479 6.75 -6.67 0.46
CA LEU A 479 7.74 -5.72 -0.03
C LEU A 479 8.06 -4.70 1.07
N ASN A 480 9.33 -4.68 1.53
CA ASN A 480 9.81 -3.67 2.50
C ASN A 480 8.96 -3.56 3.78
N GLY A 481 8.48 -4.68 4.30
CA GLY A 481 7.65 -4.68 5.51
C GLY A 481 6.16 -4.37 5.27
N ILE A 482 5.72 -4.36 4.03
CA ILE A 482 4.33 -4.12 3.63
C ILE A 482 3.82 -5.33 2.85
N GLU A 483 2.68 -5.87 3.26
CA GLU A 483 1.93 -6.87 2.51
C GLU A 483 1.44 -6.25 1.19
N LEU A 484 2.02 -6.71 0.10
CA LEU A 484 1.69 -6.24 -1.24
C LEU A 484 0.56 -7.06 -1.87
N SER A 485 0.54 -8.36 -1.57
CA SER A 485 -0.40 -9.31 -2.15
C SER A 485 -0.68 -10.45 -1.20
N SER A 486 -1.88 -10.97 -1.25
CA SER A 486 -2.30 -12.21 -0.57
C SER A 486 -2.95 -13.16 -1.57
N GLY A 487 -2.75 -14.45 -1.37
CA GLY A 487 -3.30 -15.50 -2.21
C GLY A 487 -3.31 -16.87 -1.55
N SER A 488 -3.95 -17.84 -2.20
CA SER A 488 -3.97 -19.23 -1.74
C SER A 488 -4.27 -20.20 -2.89
N ILE A 489 -4.05 -21.49 -2.65
CA ILE A 489 -4.67 -22.57 -3.38
C ILE A 489 -6.08 -22.76 -2.83
N ARG A 490 -7.05 -23.13 -3.69
CA ARG A 490 -8.47 -23.20 -3.34
C ARG A 490 -8.90 -24.63 -3.04
N ILE A 491 -9.91 -24.75 -2.17
CA ILE A 491 -10.63 -26.00 -2.00
C ILE A 491 -11.45 -26.25 -3.27
N THR A 492 -11.36 -27.45 -3.82
CA THR A 492 -12.15 -27.89 -4.97
C THR A 492 -12.98 -29.14 -4.65
N ASP A 493 -12.70 -29.80 -3.54
CA ASP A 493 -13.46 -30.93 -3.03
C ASP A 493 -14.70 -30.45 -2.27
N PRO A 494 -15.94 -30.80 -2.68
CA PRO A 494 -17.16 -30.33 -2.03
C PRO A 494 -17.31 -30.80 -0.57
N GLU A 495 -16.83 -32.01 -0.25
CA GLU A 495 -16.93 -32.54 1.12
C GLU A 495 -15.97 -31.81 2.05
N LEU A 496 -14.73 -31.57 1.60
CA LEU A 496 -13.78 -30.74 2.34
C LEU A 496 -14.32 -29.32 2.52
N GLN A 497 -14.92 -28.72 1.48
CA GLN A 497 -15.50 -27.36 1.58
C GLN A 497 -16.65 -27.31 2.60
N LYS A 498 -17.50 -28.32 2.62
CA LYS A 498 -18.58 -28.45 3.61
C LYS A 498 -17.99 -28.53 5.02
N HIS A 499 -17.02 -29.41 5.22
CA HIS A 499 -16.33 -29.59 6.50
C HIS A 499 -15.67 -28.29 6.99
N MET A 500 -15.07 -27.52 6.08
CA MET A 500 -14.51 -26.20 6.40
C MET A 500 -15.58 -25.20 6.85
N PHE A 501 -16.76 -25.17 6.24
CA PHE A 501 -17.85 -24.32 6.70
C PHE A 501 -18.34 -24.71 8.10
N GLU A 502 -18.44 -26.01 8.37
CA GLU A 502 -18.81 -26.53 9.70
C GLU A 502 -17.77 -26.13 10.76
N ALA A 503 -16.47 -26.26 10.45
CA ALA A 503 -15.38 -25.86 11.34
C ALA A 503 -15.38 -24.35 11.65
N LEU A 504 -15.91 -23.52 10.74
CA LEU A 504 -16.12 -22.07 10.92
C LEU A 504 -17.46 -21.74 11.59
N GLY A 505 -18.21 -22.71 12.07
CA GLY A 505 -19.48 -22.53 12.76
C GLY A 505 -20.64 -22.12 11.85
N LEU A 506 -20.52 -22.28 10.53
CA LEU A 506 -21.62 -22.05 9.58
C LEU A 506 -22.49 -23.30 9.48
N SER A 507 -23.79 -23.13 9.68
CA SER A 507 -24.76 -24.19 9.36
C SER A 507 -24.82 -24.42 7.84
N ASP A 508 -25.23 -25.64 7.44
CA ASP A 508 -25.45 -25.99 6.02
C ASP A 508 -26.36 -24.98 5.31
N GLU A 509 -27.41 -24.51 5.99
CA GLU A 509 -28.36 -23.56 5.44
C GLU A 509 -27.72 -22.17 5.24
N GLU A 510 -26.93 -21.70 6.20
CA GLU A 510 -26.23 -20.42 6.11
C GLU A 510 -25.12 -20.45 5.04
N ALA A 511 -24.33 -21.50 5.00
CA ALA A 511 -23.31 -21.72 3.99
C ALA A 511 -23.92 -21.75 2.58
N TYR A 512 -25.00 -22.49 2.40
CA TYR A 512 -25.71 -22.55 1.12
C TYR A 512 -26.35 -21.21 0.75
N ARG A 513 -26.97 -20.54 1.70
CA ARG A 513 -27.56 -19.21 1.47
C ARG A 513 -26.50 -18.20 0.99
N LYS A 514 -25.30 -18.23 1.56
CA LYS A 514 -24.21 -17.30 1.19
C LYS A 514 -23.50 -17.74 -0.10
N PHE A 515 -23.07 -18.98 -0.17
CA PHE A 515 -22.10 -19.48 -1.14
C PHE A 515 -22.64 -20.59 -2.06
N GLY A 516 -23.93 -20.93 -1.96
CA GLY A 516 -24.53 -22.08 -2.68
C GLY A 516 -24.30 -22.05 -4.18
N PHE A 517 -24.30 -20.87 -4.80
CA PHE A 517 -24.06 -20.74 -6.25
C PHE A 517 -22.62 -21.15 -6.66
N LEU A 518 -21.63 -21.03 -5.78
CA LEU A 518 -20.26 -21.48 -6.02
C LEU A 518 -20.12 -22.97 -5.70
N THR A 519 -20.64 -23.41 -4.53
CA THR A 519 -20.56 -24.82 -4.13
C THR A 519 -21.34 -25.75 -5.07
N ASP A 520 -22.47 -25.29 -5.60
CA ASP A 520 -23.20 -26.01 -6.64
C ASP A 520 -22.39 -26.13 -7.93
N ALA A 521 -21.64 -25.09 -8.30
CA ALA A 521 -20.79 -25.13 -9.49
C ALA A 521 -19.67 -26.18 -9.37
N PHE A 522 -19.11 -26.40 -8.18
CA PHE A 522 -18.08 -27.42 -7.94
C PHE A 522 -18.54 -28.82 -8.29
N ARG A 523 -19.84 -29.11 -8.17
CA ARG A 523 -20.43 -30.42 -8.52
C ARG A 523 -20.31 -30.78 -10.01
N PHE A 524 -20.04 -29.79 -10.86
CA PHE A 524 -19.87 -29.97 -12.31
C PHE A 524 -18.39 -30.10 -12.73
N GLY A 525 -17.49 -30.29 -11.78
CA GLY A 525 -16.06 -30.49 -12.01
C GLY A 525 -15.26 -29.19 -11.87
N ALA A 526 -14.64 -29.01 -10.72
CA ALA A 526 -13.74 -27.90 -10.44
C ALA A 526 -12.30 -28.31 -10.70
N PRO A 527 -11.54 -27.62 -11.59
CA PRO A 527 -10.12 -27.85 -11.72
C PRO A 527 -9.40 -27.38 -10.43
N PRO A 528 -8.27 -28.01 -10.03
CA PRO A 528 -7.41 -27.40 -9.02
C PRO A 528 -7.00 -26.01 -9.50
N HIS A 529 -7.14 -24.99 -8.63
CA HIS A 529 -6.85 -23.61 -8.99
C HIS A 529 -6.33 -22.82 -7.80
N GLY A 530 -5.68 -21.72 -8.10
CA GLY A 530 -5.13 -20.78 -7.13
C GLY A 530 -4.82 -19.44 -7.76
N GLY A 531 -4.65 -18.45 -6.92
CA GLY A 531 -4.39 -17.09 -7.37
C GLY A 531 -4.11 -16.15 -6.24
N MET A 532 -4.08 -14.86 -6.56
CA MET A 532 -3.74 -13.80 -5.62
C MET A 532 -4.33 -12.46 -6.02
N GLY A 533 -4.44 -11.57 -5.05
CA GLY A 533 -4.77 -10.17 -5.28
C GLY A 533 -3.61 -9.26 -4.91
N ILE A 534 -3.07 -8.50 -5.85
CA ILE A 534 -1.97 -7.55 -5.62
C ILE A 534 -2.58 -6.15 -5.45
N GLY A 535 -2.32 -5.48 -4.34
CA GLY A 535 -2.79 -4.11 -4.10
C GLY A 535 -2.11 -3.10 -5.02
N LEU A 536 -2.77 -2.70 -6.12
CA LEU A 536 -2.22 -1.73 -7.08
C LEU A 536 -1.90 -0.38 -6.42
N ASP A 537 -2.71 0.05 -5.48
CA ASP A 537 -2.51 1.31 -4.78
C ASP A 537 -1.25 1.27 -3.91
N ARG A 538 -1.08 0.19 -3.12
CA ARG A 538 0.13 -0.03 -2.32
C ARG A 538 1.38 -0.19 -3.18
N LEU A 539 1.29 -0.98 -4.25
CA LEU A 539 2.38 -1.14 -5.22
C LEU A 539 2.82 0.20 -5.80
N THR A 540 1.86 1.03 -6.23
CA THR A 540 2.14 2.36 -6.75
C THR A 540 2.78 3.26 -5.69
N MET A 541 2.26 3.25 -4.46
CA MET A 541 2.78 4.01 -3.32
C MET A 541 4.26 3.68 -3.06
N LEU A 542 4.59 2.38 -2.98
CA LEU A 542 5.95 1.91 -2.75
C LEU A 542 6.89 2.26 -3.91
N MET A 543 6.44 2.10 -5.15
CA MET A 543 7.25 2.43 -6.35
C MET A 543 7.44 3.94 -6.53
N CYS A 544 6.55 4.77 -5.98
CA CYS A 544 6.70 6.24 -5.96
C CYS A 544 7.50 6.75 -4.75
N GLY A 545 7.84 5.89 -3.78
CA GLY A 545 8.50 6.29 -2.53
C GLY A 545 7.60 7.16 -1.64
N CYS A 546 6.28 6.93 -1.68
CA CYS A 546 5.29 7.66 -0.88
C CYS A 546 4.89 6.86 0.37
N ASP A 547 4.58 7.58 1.45
CA ASP A 547 4.14 6.98 2.72
C ASP A 547 2.61 6.92 2.87
N ASN A 548 1.86 7.48 1.90
CA ASN A 548 0.41 7.61 1.97
C ASN A 548 -0.25 7.30 0.62
N LEU A 549 -1.30 6.47 0.64
CA LEU A 549 -2.07 6.13 -0.55
C LEU A 549 -2.71 7.36 -1.22
N ARG A 550 -3.04 8.42 -0.47
CA ARG A 550 -3.64 9.63 -1.02
C ARG A 550 -2.73 10.36 -2.02
N ASP A 551 -1.43 10.11 -1.98
CA ASP A 551 -0.48 10.70 -2.93
C ASP A 551 -0.46 9.99 -4.30
N VAL A 552 -1.00 8.78 -4.37
CA VAL A 552 -1.04 7.96 -5.60
C VAL A 552 -2.46 7.71 -6.12
N LEU A 553 -3.46 8.33 -5.49
CA LEU A 553 -4.87 8.29 -5.89
C LEU A 553 -5.32 9.69 -6.35
N ALA A 554 -6.09 9.75 -7.45
CA ALA A 554 -6.56 11.04 -7.96
C ALA A 554 -7.52 11.73 -6.96
N PHE A 555 -8.53 11.01 -6.47
CA PHE A 555 -9.57 11.53 -5.58
C PHE A 555 -9.76 10.60 -4.37
N PRO A 556 -8.84 10.67 -3.38
CA PRO A 556 -8.89 9.82 -2.20
C PRO A 556 -9.91 10.32 -1.17
N LYS A 557 -10.27 9.45 -0.23
CA LYS A 557 -11.03 9.79 0.97
C LYS A 557 -10.10 10.09 2.15
N VAL A 558 -10.57 10.92 3.09
CA VAL A 558 -9.89 11.21 4.36
C VAL A 558 -10.28 10.19 5.43
N SER A 559 -9.65 10.26 6.60
CA SER A 559 -9.76 9.26 7.67
C SER A 559 -11.20 8.96 8.15
N ASN A 560 -12.12 9.91 8.02
CA ASN A 560 -13.54 9.72 8.33
C ASN A 560 -14.38 9.21 7.14
N SER A 561 -13.74 8.65 6.12
CA SER A 561 -14.36 8.11 4.89
C SER A 561 -15.08 9.15 4.03
N SER A 562 -14.87 10.46 4.25
CA SER A 562 -15.44 11.51 3.39
C SER A 562 -14.48 11.91 2.25
N GLU A 563 -15.03 12.45 1.18
CA GLU A 563 -14.31 13.07 0.07
C GLU A 563 -14.57 14.58 0.10
N LEU A 564 -13.51 15.38 0.34
CA LEU A 564 -13.65 16.79 0.68
C LEU A 564 -13.97 17.70 -0.52
N MET A 565 -13.69 17.26 -1.73
CA MET A 565 -13.93 18.05 -2.95
C MET A 565 -15.39 18.04 -3.34
N SER A 566 -16.01 16.86 -3.41
CA SER A 566 -17.44 16.71 -3.77
C SER A 566 -18.37 16.77 -2.57
N GLY A 567 -17.83 16.61 -1.34
CA GLY A 567 -18.61 16.53 -0.11
C GLY A 567 -19.31 15.19 0.10
N ALA A 568 -18.82 14.12 -0.54
CA ALA A 568 -19.37 12.78 -0.32
C ALA A 568 -18.89 12.18 1.02
N PRO A 569 -19.75 11.41 1.77
CA PRO A 569 -21.16 11.14 1.47
C PRO A 569 -22.07 12.37 1.74
N SER A 570 -23.18 12.46 1.03
CA SER A 570 -24.14 13.54 1.18
C SER A 570 -25.57 13.00 1.40
N GLU A 571 -26.45 13.86 1.86
CA GLU A 571 -27.86 13.56 1.97
C GLU A 571 -28.47 13.32 0.58
N VAL A 572 -29.50 12.49 0.53
CA VAL A 572 -30.29 12.23 -0.68
C VAL A 572 -31.73 12.68 -0.49
N ASP A 573 -32.42 13.00 -1.57
CA ASP A 573 -33.80 13.47 -1.54
C ASP A 573 -34.75 12.43 -0.93
N ALA A 574 -35.68 12.88 -0.09
CA ALA A 574 -36.71 12.03 0.52
C ALA A 574 -37.53 11.25 -0.52
N ALA A 575 -37.73 11.82 -1.71
CA ALA A 575 -38.40 11.15 -2.82
C ALA A 575 -37.63 9.89 -3.29
N GLN A 576 -36.30 9.95 -3.36
CA GLN A 576 -35.45 8.81 -3.71
C GLN A 576 -35.51 7.71 -2.64
N LEU A 577 -35.47 8.09 -1.35
CA LEU A 577 -35.61 7.13 -0.24
C LEU A 577 -36.97 6.43 -0.27
N LYS A 578 -38.05 7.19 -0.55
CA LYS A 578 -39.40 6.64 -0.69
C LYS A 578 -39.50 5.67 -1.87
N GLU A 579 -38.91 6.01 -3.02
CA GLU A 579 -38.87 5.12 -4.20
C GLU A 579 -38.17 3.80 -3.88
N LEU A 580 -37.11 3.85 -3.11
CA LEU A 580 -36.35 2.67 -2.65
C LEU A 580 -37.04 1.94 -1.49
N SER A 581 -38.10 2.49 -0.92
CA SER A 581 -38.77 1.98 0.29
C SER A 581 -37.84 1.89 1.51
N ILE A 582 -36.96 2.88 1.68
CA ILE A 582 -36.00 3.01 2.78
C ILE A 582 -36.36 4.18 3.67
N GLY A 583 -36.23 4.02 4.98
CA GLY A 583 -36.34 5.09 5.99
C GLY A 583 -35.02 5.27 6.73
N ILE A 584 -34.72 6.52 7.08
CA ILE A 584 -33.62 6.83 8.02
C ILE A 584 -34.20 6.69 9.44
N ILE A 585 -33.59 5.84 10.24
CA ILE A 585 -33.94 5.71 11.66
C ILE A 585 -33.03 6.69 12.41
N GLU A 586 -33.63 7.72 12.99
CA GLU A 586 -32.89 8.61 13.89
C GLU A 586 -32.51 7.84 15.17
N LYS A 587 -31.27 8.05 15.64
CA LYS A 587 -30.75 7.41 16.85
C LYS A 587 -31.35 8.05 18.11
#